data_87bfaf706b254dc8047e5be0661a647e
#
_entry.id   87bfaf706b254dc8047e5be0661a647e
#
_cell.length_a   1.000
_cell.length_b   1.000
_cell.length_c   1.000
_cell.angle_alpha   90.00
_cell.angle_beta   90.00
_cell.angle_gamma   90.00
#
_symmetry.space_group_name_H-M   'P 1'
#
loop_
_entity.id
_entity.type
_entity.pdbx_description
1 polymer ?
#
loop_
_entity_poly.entity_id
_entity_poly.type
_entity_poly.pdbx_seq_one_letter_code
_entity_poly.pdbx_strand_id
1 'polypeptide(L)'
;MKKQLLLPLLALLLILTGCTKAACKTHSDNNGDDICDICGDSVIVVVDFYCINDLHGRILDTVAQPGIDELTTFLENARQTDDHVVMLSSGDMWQGSAESNMTRGKLVTDWMNAMDFQAMALGNHEFDWGEEYIEQNAKLADFPFLAINIFDSTTKKPVDYCVPSLLMDCSGIQIGLIGAIGDHLSSIAPDMTEGIYFETGSALTELVKAESQSLREKGADFIVFILHDGGSSGHGSSNMAGSYNISLSDGYVDLVFEGHSHQQYIYKDSFGVPHLQNGGDNTGGLSHAEVSIHAINGTVTVRETDLVTVDAYAELEDSPVVEDLLKRYDKEIAPAVAVVGDLEKSVPGDALRQLVADLYYMEGLRKWGTDYDIALGGGFVSIRNPGYLAKGEVTYGDLLELFPFDNELVLCSIRGRDLNQRFLDGDNSNYFICCDESQTNHIENDAIYYVVVDSYSSTYGPNRLTEIERYGEAYYARDMLADFIQNGGLN
;
A
#
# COMPACT_ATOMS: atom_id res chain seq x y z
N MET A 1 38.32 59.45 -36.90
CA MET A 1 38.12 59.45 -35.44
C MET A 1 36.62 59.68 -35.18
N LYS A 2 35.86 58.62 -34.95
CA LYS A 2 34.45 58.70 -34.54
C LYS A 2 34.36 58.18 -33.13
N LYS A 3 33.99 59.05 -32.20
CA LYS A 3 33.72 58.71 -30.81
C LYS A 3 32.33 58.05 -30.73
N GLN A 4 32.29 56.78 -30.30
CA GLN A 4 31.07 56.12 -29.91
C GLN A 4 30.76 56.49 -28.46
N LEU A 5 29.59 57.07 -28.25
CA LEU A 5 29.00 57.29 -26.90
C LEU A 5 28.35 55.98 -26.49
N LEU A 6 28.83 55.34 -25.40
CA LEU A 6 28.14 54.30 -24.69
C LEU A 6 27.15 54.95 -23.72
N LEU A 7 25.86 54.74 -23.94
CA LEU A 7 24.81 54.95 -22.93
C LEU A 7 24.77 53.71 -22.01
N PRO A 8 24.74 53.88 -20.72
CA PRO A 8 24.48 52.78 -19.80
C PRO A 8 22.97 52.49 -19.78
N LEU A 9 22.60 51.24 -20.14
CA LEU A 9 21.28 50.70 -19.97
C LEU A 9 21.04 50.50 -18.47
N LEU A 10 20.25 51.36 -17.85
CA LEU A 10 19.82 51.22 -16.46
C LEU A 10 18.70 50.15 -16.44
N ALA A 11 19.02 48.90 -16.13
CA ALA A 11 18.05 47.88 -15.87
C ALA A 11 17.33 48.20 -14.55
N LEU A 12 16.10 48.66 -14.66
CA LEU A 12 15.19 48.84 -13.53
C LEU A 12 14.76 47.46 -13.04
N LEU A 13 15.43 46.98 -11.98
CA LEU A 13 15.03 45.77 -11.26
C LEU A 13 13.76 46.16 -10.47
N LEU A 14 12.57 45.83 -11.02
CA LEU A 14 11.33 45.84 -10.27
C LEU A 14 11.43 44.71 -9.26
N ILE A 15 11.89 45.01 -8.06
CA ILE A 15 11.70 44.14 -6.89
C ILE A 15 10.20 44.22 -6.57
N LEU A 16 9.46 43.24 -7.03
CA LEU A 16 8.14 42.93 -6.49
C LEU A 16 8.37 42.45 -5.05
N THR A 17 8.41 43.41 -4.11
CA THR A 17 8.20 43.09 -2.70
C THR A 17 6.72 42.69 -2.57
N GLY A 18 6.42 41.44 -2.83
CA GLY A 18 5.25 40.82 -2.23
C GLY A 18 5.42 40.99 -0.72
N CYS A 19 4.57 41.78 -0.09
CA CYS A 19 4.46 41.78 1.36
C CYS A 19 3.95 40.41 1.76
N THR A 20 4.87 39.48 2.05
CA THR A 20 4.55 38.36 2.91
C THR A 20 4.19 38.98 4.25
N LYS A 21 2.90 39.01 4.61
CA LYS A 21 2.48 39.30 5.98
C LYS A 21 3.30 38.37 6.88
N ALA A 22 4.04 38.97 7.83
CA ALA A 22 4.72 38.16 8.84
C ALA A 22 3.65 37.37 9.57
N ALA A 23 3.81 36.05 9.63
CA ALA A 23 2.87 35.18 10.34
C ALA A 23 2.62 35.71 11.75
N CYS A 24 1.35 35.89 12.11
CA CYS A 24 0.97 36.37 13.42
C CYS A 24 1.32 35.29 14.45
N LYS A 25 2.31 35.55 15.29
CA LYS A 25 2.78 34.58 16.30
C LYS A 25 1.82 34.41 17.48
N THR A 26 0.94 35.38 17.69
CA THR A 26 -0.09 35.34 18.76
C THR A 26 -1.34 36.01 18.24
N HIS A 27 -2.37 35.23 18.09
CA HIS A 27 -3.70 35.74 17.72
C HIS A 27 -4.43 36.29 18.94
N SER A 28 -5.28 37.30 18.75
CA SER A 28 -6.15 37.86 19.75
C SER A 28 -7.47 38.22 19.10
N ASP A 29 -8.57 37.82 19.69
CA ASP A 29 -9.95 38.18 19.31
C ASP A 29 -10.70 38.60 20.56
N ASN A 30 -10.75 39.90 20.81
CA ASN A 30 -11.36 40.46 22.03
C ASN A 30 -12.87 40.74 21.84
N ASN A 31 -13.32 40.77 20.61
CA ASN A 31 -14.72 41.08 20.28
C ASN A 31 -15.56 39.84 19.93
N GLY A 32 -14.89 38.67 19.70
CA GLY A 32 -15.54 37.38 19.45
C GLY A 32 -16.14 37.27 18.04
N ASP A 33 -15.47 37.89 17.04
CA ASP A 33 -15.90 37.83 15.64
C ASP A 33 -15.08 36.84 14.79
N ASP A 34 -14.25 36.02 15.44
CA ASP A 34 -13.35 35.05 14.84
C ASP A 34 -12.30 35.66 13.89
N ILE A 35 -12.04 36.96 14.02
CA ILE A 35 -11.00 37.69 13.32
C ILE A 35 -9.94 38.19 14.32
N CYS A 36 -8.68 37.96 13.99
CA CYS A 36 -7.59 38.40 14.85
C CYS A 36 -7.47 39.94 14.86
N ASP A 37 -7.62 40.56 16.04
CA ASP A 37 -7.47 42.02 16.24
C ASP A 37 -6.07 42.56 15.88
N ILE A 38 -5.06 41.68 15.75
CA ILE A 38 -3.67 42.07 15.49
C ILE A 38 -3.36 42.01 13.98
N CYS A 39 -3.70 40.91 13.29
CA CYS A 39 -3.34 40.74 11.87
C CYS A 39 -4.54 40.85 10.92
N GLY A 40 -5.76 40.75 11.42
CA GLY A 40 -6.99 40.78 10.61
C GLY A 40 -7.28 39.49 9.85
N ASP A 41 -6.57 38.41 10.16
CA ASP A 41 -6.84 37.10 9.59
C ASP A 41 -7.84 36.34 10.47
N SER A 42 -8.50 35.31 9.91
CA SER A 42 -9.36 34.42 10.71
C SER A 42 -8.55 33.75 11.81
N VAL A 43 -9.13 33.62 13.00
CA VAL A 43 -8.56 32.80 14.09
C VAL A 43 -9.01 31.35 14.00
N ILE A 44 -9.85 31.02 13.02
CA ILE A 44 -10.19 29.64 12.69
C ILE A 44 -9.37 29.23 11.47
N VAL A 45 -8.52 28.23 11.66
CA VAL A 45 -7.77 27.57 10.58
C VAL A 45 -8.59 26.34 10.19
N VAL A 46 -8.84 26.17 8.91
CA VAL A 46 -9.46 24.97 8.36
C VAL A 46 -8.36 24.17 7.69
N VAL A 47 -8.33 22.86 7.92
CA VAL A 47 -7.37 21.94 7.34
C VAL A 47 -8.13 20.80 6.68
N ASP A 48 -7.84 20.57 5.40
CA ASP A 48 -8.37 19.48 4.61
C ASP A 48 -7.38 18.32 4.60
N PHE A 49 -7.77 17.21 5.22
CA PHE A 49 -7.01 15.97 5.21
C PHE A 49 -7.54 15.07 4.09
N TYR A 50 -6.67 14.68 3.19
CA TYR A 50 -6.93 13.63 2.20
C TYR A 50 -6.02 12.43 2.49
N CYS A 51 -6.61 11.23 2.55
CA CYS A 51 -5.88 10.00 2.78
C CYS A 51 -6.21 8.95 1.74
N ILE A 52 -5.17 8.41 1.10
CA ILE A 52 -5.26 7.28 0.17
C ILE A 52 -4.84 6.02 0.90
N ASN A 53 -5.57 4.93 0.68
CA ASN A 53 -5.24 3.60 1.15
C ASN A 53 -5.32 2.60 0.00
N ASP A 54 -4.50 1.56 0.07
CA ASP A 54 -4.59 0.37 -0.80
C ASP A 54 -4.64 0.73 -2.31
N LEU A 55 -3.75 1.64 -2.74
CA LEU A 55 -3.62 2.03 -4.15
C LEU A 55 -3.11 0.88 -5.03
N HIS A 56 -2.28 0.01 -4.44
CA HIS A 56 -1.69 -1.13 -5.14
C HIS A 56 -1.01 -0.77 -6.45
N GLY A 57 -0.29 0.35 -6.46
CA GLY A 57 0.49 0.82 -7.60
C GLY A 57 -0.32 1.20 -8.82
N ARG A 58 -1.61 1.43 -8.70
CA ARG A 58 -2.53 1.70 -9.81
C ARG A 58 -2.24 3.07 -10.43
N ILE A 59 -1.30 3.09 -11.40
CA ILE A 59 -0.88 4.29 -12.12
C ILE A 59 -1.77 4.55 -13.32
N LEU A 60 -1.97 3.51 -14.14
CA LEU A 60 -2.73 3.60 -15.38
C LEU A 60 -4.15 3.09 -15.20
N ASP A 61 -5.06 3.65 -15.98
CA ASP A 61 -6.40 3.13 -16.11
C ASP A 61 -6.41 1.72 -16.66
N THR A 62 -7.31 0.93 -16.13
CA THR A 62 -7.68 -0.37 -16.69
C THR A 62 -9.18 -0.41 -16.96
N VAL A 63 -9.65 -1.47 -17.66
CA VAL A 63 -11.09 -1.65 -17.88
C VAL A 63 -11.87 -1.79 -16.55
N ALA A 64 -11.20 -2.25 -15.50
CA ALA A 64 -11.83 -2.55 -14.21
C ALA A 64 -11.57 -1.48 -13.14
N GLN A 65 -10.51 -0.69 -13.29
CA GLN A 65 -10.03 0.20 -12.23
C GLN A 65 -9.47 1.49 -12.82
N PRO A 66 -9.76 2.65 -12.20
CA PRO A 66 -9.15 3.93 -12.57
C PRO A 66 -7.68 3.97 -12.17
N GLY A 67 -6.90 4.76 -12.90
CA GLY A 67 -5.54 5.15 -12.55
C GLY A 67 -5.50 6.36 -11.62
N ILE A 68 -4.35 7.02 -11.60
CA ILE A 68 -4.13 8.21 -10.77
C ILE A 68 -4.09 9.52 -11.59
N ASP A 69 -4.34 9.48 -12.88
CA ASP A 69 -4.21 10.67 -13.75
C ASP A 69 -5.19 11.77 -13.34
N GLU A 70 -6.49 11.49 -13.39
CA GLU A 70 -7.54 12.46 -13.03
C GLU A 70 -7.55 12.73 -11.52
N LEU A 71 -7.20 11.71 -10.70
CA LEU A 71 -7.02 11.88 -9.26
C LEU A 71 -5.91 12.90 -8.96
N THR A 72 -4.81 12.83 -9.70
CA THR A 72 -3.70 13.80 -9.59
C THR A 72 -4.21 15.22 -9.88
N THR A 73 -4.95 15.40 -10.97
CA THR A 73 -5.56 16.70 -11.30
C THR A 73 -6.53 17.18 -10.21
N PHE A 74 -7.31 16.27 -9.61
CA PHE A 74 -8.19 16.60 -8.49
C PHE A 74 -7.40 17.14 -7.29
N LEU A 75 -6.32 16.46 -6.91
CA LEU A 75 -5.48 16.85 -5.79
C LEU A 75 -4.72 18.17 -6.03
N GLU A 76 -4.23 18.38 -7.26
CA GLU A 76 -3.64 19.66 -7.67
C GLU A 76 -4.64 20.82 -7.56
N ASN A 77 -5.89 20.60 -7.97
CA ASN A 77 -6.96 21.58 -7.84
C ASN A 77 -7.32 21.88 -6.38
N ALA A 78 -7.37 20.85 -5.52
CA ALA A 78 -7.61 21.03 -4.08
C ALA A 78 -6.56 21.95 -3.47
N ARG A 79 -5.27 21.74 -3.78
CA ARG A 79 -4.16 22.58 -3.31
C ARG A 79 -4.13 23.98 -3.87
N GLN A 80 -4.64 24.18 -5.07
CA GLN A 80 -4.75 25.54 -5.66
C GLN A 80 -5.85 26.36 -4.99
N THR A 81 -6.84 25.70 -4.39
CA THR A 81 -7.99 26.34 -3.77
C THR A 81 -7.83 26.51 -2.26
N ASP A 82 -7.01 25.68 -1.62
CA ASP A 82 -6.73 25.74 -0.18
C ASP A 82 -5.24 25.56 0.11
N ASP A 83 -4.69 26.46 0.93
CA ASP A 83 -3.29 26.44 1.34
C ASP A 83 -3.03 25.42 2.49
N HIS A 84 -4.08 24.79 3.04
CA HIS A 84 -3.99 23.91 4.22
C HIS A 84 -4.43 22.48 3.91
N VAL A 85 -4.01 21.94 2.76
CA VAL A 85 -4.24 20.56 2.37
C VAL A 85 -3.14 19.68 2.93
N VAL A 86 -3.52 18.61 3.63
CA VAL A 86 -2.64 17.57 4.19
C VAL A 86 -2.91 16.25 3.48
N MET A 87 -1.90 15.75 2.77
CA MET A 87 -1.96 14.49 2.02
C MET A 87 -1.33 13.37 2.82
N LEU A 88 -2.06 12.28 3.02
CA LEU A 88 -1.65 11.13 3.83
C LEU A 88 -1.88 9.82 3.07
N SER A 89 -1.20 8.77 3.51
CA SER A 89 -1.51 7.41 3.10
C SER A 89 -1.52 6.44 4.26
N SER A 90 -2.51 5.56 4.28
CA SER A 90 -2.60 4.45 5.24
C SER A 90 -2.07 3.12 4.70
N GLY A 91 -1.13 3.15 3.74
CA GLY A 91 -0.34 2.00 3.31
C GLY A 91 -0.92 1.22 2.12
N ASP A 92 -0.21 0.16 1.75
CA ASP A 92 -0.44 -0.67 0.57
C ASP A 92 -0.47 0.14 -0.74
N MET A 93 0.54 1.00 -0.88
CA MET A 93 0.65 1.91 -2.02
C MET A 93 1.31 1.26 -3.24
N TRP A 94 2.24 0.32 -3.04
CA TRP A 94 3.19 -0.04 -4.11
C TRP A 94 2.85 -1.29 -4.89
N GLN A 95 2.63 -2.44 -4.22
CA GLN A 95 2.48 -3.73 -4.90
C GLN A 95 1.11 -3.86 -5.56
N GLY A 96 1.08 -4.20 -6.85
CA GLY A 96 -0.15 -4.47 -7.62
C GLY A 96 0.05 -4.27 -9.12
N SER A 97 0.05 -3.05 -9.63
CA SER A 97 0.21 -2.80 -11.07
C SER A 97 1.60 -3.18 -11.59
N ALA A 98 1.67 -3.45 -12.88
CA ALA A 98 2.92 -3.84 -13.53
C ALA A 98 4.00 -2.75 -13.42
N GLU A 99 3.63 -1.48 -13.61
CA GLU A 99 4.54 -0.34 -13.56
C GLU A 99 5.15 -0.18 -12.17
N SER A 100 4.34 -0.29 -11.13
CA SER A 100 4.80 -0.19 -9.76
C SER A 100 5.66 -1.39 -9.35
N ASN A 101 5.24 -2.61 -9.71
CA ASN A 101 5.99 -3.83 -9.43
C ASN A 101 7.37 -3.80 -10.09
N MET A 102 7.48 -3.36 -11.35
CA MET A 102 8.76 -3.27 -12.07
C MET A 102 9.69 -2.23 -11.48
N THR A 103 9.14 -1.13 -10.98
CA THR A 103 9.91 -0.07 -10.33
C THR A 103 10.10 -0.29 -8.84
N ARG A 104 9.56 -1.38 -8.27
CA ARG A 104 9.61 -1.67 -6.82
C ARG A 104 9.10 -0.50 -5.99
N GLY A 105 7.96 0.06 -6.39
CA GLY A 105 7.30 1.17 -5.71
C GLY A 105 7.88 2.56 -5.99
N LYS A 106 9.05 2.68 -6.64
CA LYS A 106 9.71 3.98 -6.84
C LYS A 106 8.87 4.98 -7.63
N LEU A 107 8.17 4.50 -8.67
CA LEU A 107 7.30 5.35 -9.48
C LEU A 107 6.17 5.95 -8.63
N VAL A 108 5.54 5.13 -7.78
CA VAL A 108 4.49 5.59 -6.85
C VAL A 108 5.06 6.55 -5.80
N THR A 109 6.23 6.25 -5.24
CA THR A 109 6.90 7.13 -4.28
C THR A 109 7.24 8.50 -4.90
N ASP A 110 7.72 8.53 -6.15
CA ASP A 110 7.96 9.79 -6.87
C ASP A 110 6.66 10.54 -7.19
N TRP A 111 5.55 9.82 -7.45
CA TRP A 111 4.24 10.45 -7.57
C TRP A 111 3.79 11.07 -6.23
N MET A 112 3.95 10.36 -5.13
CA MET A 112 3.63 10.88 -3.80
C MET A 112 4.47 12.12 -3.46
N ASN A 113 5.76 12.15 -3.85
CA ASN A 113 6.60 13.34 -3.74
C ASN A 113 6.03 14.51 -4.55
N ALA A 114 5.63 14.26 -5.81
CA ALA A 114 5.04 15.30 -6.66
C ALA A 114 3.71 15.82 -6.11
N MET A 115 2.94 14.96 -5.45
CA MET A 115 1.70 15.32 -4.75
C MET A 115 1.96 15.86 -3.33
N ASP A 116 3.22 16.02 -2.91
CA ASP A 116 3.64 16.57 -1.61
C ASP A 116 2.93 15.89 -0.42
N PHE A 117 2.98 14.55 -0.37
CA PHE A 117 2.48 13.82 0.78
C PHE A 117 3.27 14.19 2.03
N GLN A 118 2.59 14.29 3.18
CA GLN A 118 3.21 14.61 4.45
C GLN A 118 3.63 13.38 5.24
N ALA A 119 2.94 12.25 5.05
CA ALA A 119 3.30 10.98 5.67
C ALA A 119 2.59 9.79 5.01
N MET A 120 3.16 8.61 5.18
CA MET A 120 2.58 7.33 4.80
C MET A 120 2.76 6.33 5.95
N ALA A 121 1.70 5.68 6.42
CA ALA A 121 1.83 4.47 7.23
C ALA A 121 2.24 3.29 6.33
N LEU A 122 3.06 2.38 6.85
CA LEU A 122 3.40 1.16 6.10
C LEU A 122 2.26 0.15 6.17
N GLY A 123 1.93 -0.46 5.04
CA GLY A 123 1.03 -1.61 4.95
C GLY A 123 1.80 -2.92 4.80
N ASN A 124 1.09 -4.03 4.65
CA ASN A 124 1.73 -5.35 4.50
C ASN A 124 2.34 -5.54 3.11
N HIS A 125 1.80 -4.92 2.08
CA HIS A 125 2.30 -5.05 0.72
C HIS A 125 3.53 -4.16 0.43
N GLU A 126 3.92 -3.27 1.31
CA GLU A 126 5.23 -2.63 1.25
C GLU A 126 6.37 -3.64 1.51
N PHE A 127 6.09 -4.75 2.18
CA PHE A 127 7.07 -5.79 2.49
C PHE A 127 7.20 -6.88 1.40
N ASP A 128 6.37 -6.89 0.37
CA ASP A 128 6.33 -7.98 -0.62
C ASP A 128 7.65 -8.22 -1.36
N TRP A 129 8.54 -7.25 -1.37
CA TRP A 129 9.89 -7.36 -1.95
C TRP A 129 11.02 -7.33 -0.91
N GLY A 130 10.66 -7.32 0.39
CA GLY A 130 11.59 -7.26 1.50
C GLY A 130 11.94 -5.83 1.95
N GLU A 131 12.51 -5.74 3.15
CA GLU A 131 12.85 -4.47 3.82
C GLU A 131 13.81 -3.60 3.01
N GLU A 132 14.68 -4.19 2.18
CA GLU A 132 15.62 -3.45 1.32
C GLU A 132 14.91 -2.44 0.41
N TYR A 133 13.75 -2.79 -0.13
CA TYR A 133 12.98 -1.90 -1.01
C TYR A 133 12.22 -0.83 -0.23
N ILE A 134 11.82 -1.12 1.01
CA ILE A 134 11.28 -0.09 1.92
C ILE A 134 12.36 0.95 2.22
N GLU A 135 13.58 0.51 2.55
CA GLU A 135 14.71 1.43 2.78
C GLU A 135 15.07 2.27 1.55
N GLN A 136 14.99 1.70 0.34
CA GLN A 136 15.25 2.43 -0.90
C GLN A 136 14.20 3.51 -1.12
N ASN A 137 12.92 3.18 -0.97
CA ASN A 137 11.81 4.12 -1.11
C ASN A 137 11.79 5.17 0.00
N ALA A 138 12.14 4.81 1.25
CA ALA A 138 12.27 5.77 2.35
C ALA A 138 13.38 6.82 2.10
N LYS A 139 14.43 6.46 1.35
CA LYS A 139 15.47 7.40 0.92
C LYS A 139 15.05 8.27 -0.28
N LEU A 140 14.10 7.79 -1.08
CA LEU A 140 13.55 8.49 -2.23
C LEU A 140 12.43 9.47 -1.82
N ALA A 141 11.66 9.11 -0.80
CA ALA A 141 10.52 9.89 -0.32
C ALA A 141 10.97 11.21 0.32
N ASP A 142 10.29 12.29 -0.01
CA ASP A 142 10.43 13.60 0.62
C ASP A 142 9.63 13.71 1.94
N PHE A 143 8.95 12.64 2.33
CA PHE A 143 8.10 12.51 3.53
C PHE A 143 8.48 11.25 4.34
N PRO A 144 8.21 11.20 5.65
CA PRO A 144 8.52 10.04 6.46
C PRO A 144 7.51 8.90 6.24
N PHE A 145 8.02 7.66 6.29
CA PHE A 145 7.20 6.49 6.54
C PHE A 145 6.96 6.35 8.04
N LEU A 146 5.72 6.06 8.41
CA LEU A 146 5.29 5.97 9.81
C LEU A 146 4.97 4.52 10.18
N ALA A 147 5.61 4.01 11.24
CA ALA A 147 5.23 2.77 11.90
C ALA A 147 5.77 2.74 13.32
N ILE A 148 4.90 2.92 14.29
CA ILE A 148 5.29 2.93 15.71
C ILE A 148 5.57 1.53 16.26
N ASN A 149 5.13 0.49 15.56
CA ASN A 149 5.05 -0.87 16.09
C ASN A 149 5.91 -1.91 15.35
N ILE A 150 6.85 -1.48 14.50
CA ILE A 150 7.78 -2.38 13.80
C ILE A 150 9.14 -2.37 14.47
N PHE A 151 9.62 -3.55 14.87
CA PHE A 151 10.84 -3.70 15.64
C PHE A 151 11.74 -4.79 15.06
N ASP A 152 13.05 -4.57 15.15
CA ASP A 152 14.06 -5.61 14.92
C ASP A 152 13.97 -6.69 16.03
N SER A 153 13.88 -7.94 15.63
CA SER A 153 13.64 -9.07 16.53
C SER A 153 14.82 -9.40 17.43
N THR A 154 16.04 -8.97 17.07
CA THR A 154 17.27 -9.19 17.82
C THR A 154 17.53 -8.08 18.82
N THR A 155 17.50 -6.83 18.35
CA THR A 155 17.85 -5.64 19.16
C THR A 155 16.68 -5.11 19.96
N LYS A 156 15.44 -5.46 19.59
CA LYS A 156 14.18 -4.94 20.14
C LYS A 156 14.04 -3.43 20.00
N LYS A 157 14.73 -2.85 19.04
CA LYS A 157 14.62 -1.43 18.71
C LYS A 157 13.69 -1.24 17.50
N PRO A 158 13.06 -0.08 17.36
CA PRO A 158 12.38 0.27 16.12
C PRO A 158 13.33 0.11 14.92
N VAL A 159 12.77 -0.25 13.78
CA VAL A 159 13.52 -0.30 12.51
C VAL A 159 13.90 1.12 12.05
N ASP A 160 14.94 1.24 11.24
CA ASP A 160 15.51 2.56 10.89
C ASP A 160 14.85 3.22 9.67
N TYR A 161 14.06 2.50 8.88
CA TYR A 161 13.43 3.01 7.66
C TYR A 161 12.08 3.71 7.89
N CYS A 162 11.57 3.74 9.12
CA CYS A 162 10.38 4.47 9.48
C CYS A 162 10.53 5.18 10.83
N VAL A 163 9.61 6.09 11.13
CA VAL A 163 9.53 6.78 12.42
C VAL A 163 8.15 6.55 13.06
N PRO A 164 8.02 6.65 14.39
CA PRO A 164 6.74 6.40 15.06
C PRO A 164 5.68 7.45 14.73
N SER A 165 6.11 8.71 14.53
CA SER A 165 5.20 9.85 14.40
C SER A 165 5.88 11.02 13.74
N LEU A 166 5.07 11.99 13.30
CA LEU A 166 5.48 13.30 12.82
C LEU A 166 4.69 14.38 13.57
N LEU A 167 5.35 15.44 14.04
CA LEU A 167 4.69 16.67 14.48
C LEU A 167 4.93 17.73 13.40
N MET A 168 3.87 18.22 12.78
CA MET A 168 3.94 19.22 11.72
C MET A 168 3.21 20.51 12.09
N ASP A 169 3.67 21.61 11.55
CA ASP A 169 3.00 22.91 11.67
C ASP A 169 2.14 23.17 10.44
N CYS A 170 0.86 23.47 10.65
CA CYS A 170 -0.06 23.93 9.62
C CYS A 170 -0.60 25.30 10.04
N SER A 171 -0.01 26.38 9.53
CA SER A 171 -0.40 27.77 9.85
C SER A 171 -0.46 28.09 11.36
N GLY A 172 0.48 27.54 12.13
CA GLY A 172 0.58 27.72 13.59
C GLY A 172 -0.18 26.69 14.40
N ILE A 173 -0.90 25.78 13.74
CA ILE A 173 -1.54 24.64 14.38
C ILE A 173 -0.59 23.44 14.33
N GLN A 174 -0.39 22.81 15.48
CA GLN A 174 0.50 21.65 15.58
C GLN A 174 -0.32 20.36 15.43
N ILE A 175 -0.05 19.65 14.34
CA ILE A 175 -0.73 18.38 14.01
C ILE A 175 0.24 17.23 14.29
N GLY A 176 -0.16 16.31 15.14
CA GLY A 176 0.55 15.05 15.36
C GLY A 176 0.00 13.96 14.46
N LEU A 177 0.88 13.30 13.70
CA LEU A 177 0.57 12.14 12.87
C LEU A 177 1.24 10.92 13.51
N ILE A 178 0.50 9.86 13.80
CA ILE A 178 1.02 8.59 14.31
C ILE A 178 0.68 7.51 13.29
N GLY A 179 1.65 6.68 12.89
CA GLY A 179 1.42 5.58 11.95
C GLY A 179 1.60 4.21 12.60
N ALA A 180 0.83 3.22 12.15
CA ALA A 180 0.97 1.82 12.56
C ALA A 180 0.46 0.85 11.50
N ILE A 181 0.92 -0.40 11.60
CA ILE A 181 0.37 -1.55 10.90
C ILE A 181 -0.33 -2.49 11.88
N GLY A 182 -1.44 -3.09 11.48
CA GLY A 182 -2.18 -4.08 12.27
C GLY A 182 -1.48 -5.44 12.39
N ASP A 183 -2.22 -6.46 12.80
CA ASP A 183 -1.72 -7.84 12.95
C ASP A 183 -1.69 -8.56 11.60
N HIS A 184 -0.90 -8.04 10.66
CA HIS A 184 -0.82 -8.52 9.28
C HIS A 184 0.51 -9.20 8.92
N LEU A 185 1.37 -9.48 9.89
CA LEU A 185 2.65 -10.16 9.64
C LEU A 185 2.44 -11.53 8.94
N SER A 186 1.36 -12.23 9.26
CA SER A 186 1.05 -13.53 8.67
C SER A 186 0.58 -13.45 7.21
N SER A 187 0.22 -12.29 6.70
CA SER A 187 -0.14 -12.08 5.29
C SER A 187 1.08 -11.80 4.39
N ILE A 188 2.24 -11.59 4.99
CA ILE A 188 3.52 -11.35 4.31
C ILE A 188 4.29 -12.67 4.22
N ALA A 189 5.00 -12.89 3.11
CA ALA A 189 5.89 -14.03 3.00
C ALA A 189 6.98 -13.97 4.08
N PRO A 190 7.19 -15.03 4.88
CA PRO A 190 8.08 -14.99 6.03
C PRO A 190 9.53 -14.58 5.70
N ASP A 191 10.00 -14.91 4.51
CA ASP A 191 11.34 -14.55 4.05
C ASP A 191 11.52 -13.04 3.87
N MET A 192 10.43 -12.32 3.66
CA MET A 192 10.43 -10.86 3.42
C MET A 192 10.44 -10.06 4.72
N THR A 193 10.19 -10.72 5.85
CA THR A 193 10.12 -10.11 7.18
C THR A 193 11.01 -10.82 8.19
N GLU A 194 12.03 -11.57 7.70
CA GLU A 194 12.98 -12.24 8.56
C GLU A 194 13.77 -11.23 9.40
N GLY A 195 13.67 -11.33 10.70
CA GLY A 195 14.40 -10.42 11.61
C GLY A 195 13.58 -9.27 12.17
N ILE A 196 12.32 -9.11 11.78
CA ILE A 196 11.41 -8.12 12.38
C ILE A 196 10.18 -8.77 13.01
N TYR A 197 9.46 -7.99 13.78
CA TYR A 197 8.13 -8.34 14.30
C TYR A 197 7.30 -7.07 14.51
N PHE A 198 5.99 -7.24 14.54
CA PHE A 198 5.03 -6.17 14.82
C PHE A 198 4.48 -6.34 16.23
N GLU A 199 4.53 -5.27 17.03
CA GLU A 199 3.75 -5.20 18.26
C GLU A 199 2.28 -4.93 17.92
N THR A 200 1.38 -5.78 18.41
CA THR A 200 -0.04 -5.75 18.08
C THR A 200 -0.94 -5.74 19.32
N GLY A 201 -2.24 -5.61 19.14
CA GLY A 201 -3.22 -5.64 20.23
C GLY A 201 -2.97 -4.59 21.31
N SER A 202 -2.94 -5.01 22.58
CA SER A 202 -2.76 -4.09 23.71
C SER A 202 -1.39 -3.42 23.76
N ALA A 203 -0.35 -4.07 23.24
CA ALA A 203 1.00 -3.50 23.16
C ALA A 203 1.02 -2.31 22.19
N LEU A 204 0.43 -2.46 21.00
CA LEU A 204 0.25 -1.36 20.07
C LEU A 204 -0.56 -0.21 20.68
N THR A 205 -1.66 -0.53 21.38
CA THR A 205 -2.47 0.49 22.08
C THR A 205 -1.63 1.34 23.02
N GLU A 206 -0.78 0.72 23.83
CA GLU A 206 0.04 1.44 24.81
C GLU A 206 1.14 2.26 24.13
N LEU A 207 1.71 1.78 23.02
CA LEU A 207 2.67 2.56 22.21
C LEU A 207 2.00 3.83 21.66
N VAL A 208 0.84 3.72 21.04
CA VAL A 208 0.12 4.87 20.48
C VAL A 208 -0.30 5.87 21.58
N LYS A 209 -0.77 5.39 22.74
CA LYS A 209 -1.10 6.27 23.87
C LYS A 209 0.12 7.06 24.36
N ALA A 210 1.25 6.38 24.53
CA ALA A 210 2.48 7.03 25.00
C ALA A 210 2.96 8.08 23.98
N GLU A 211 2.92 7.78 22.70
CA GLU A 211 3.34 8.71 21.65
C GLU A 211 2.37 9.88 21.50
N SER A 212 1.06 9.65 21.60
CA SER A 212 0.06 10.70 21.61
C SER A 212 0.31 11.68 22.76
N GLN A 213 0.55 11.17 23.98
CA GLN A 213 0.88 12.01 25.12
C GLN A 213 2.18 12.83 24.87
N SER A 214 3.21 12.18 24.31
CA SER A 214 4.47 12.85 23.95
C SER A 214 4.23 13.96 22.94
N LEU A 215 3.40 13.74 21.91
CA LEU A 215 3.05 14.77 20.93
C LEU A 215 2.25 15.93 21.54
N ARG A 216 1.27 15.62 22.43
CA ARG A 216 0.52 16.65 23.16
C ARG A 216 1.44 17.49 24.07
N GLU A 217 2.40 16.86 24.72
CA GLU A 217 3.42 17.57 25.53
C GLU A 217 4.33 18.46 24.68
N LYS A 218 4.57 18.09 23.42
CA LYS A 218 5.30 18.90 22.42
C LYS A 218 4.43 20.01 21.80
N GLY A 219 3.14 20.05 22.13
CA GLY A 219 2.21 21.09 21.70
C GLY A 219 1.27 20.68 20.58
N ALA A 220 1.08 19.39 20.29
CA ALA A 220 0.10 18.96 19.30
C ALA A 220 -1.32 19.37 19.71
N ASP A 221 -1.99 20.10 18.83
CA ASP A 221 -3.39 20.54 18.98
C ASP A 221 -4.37 19.45 18.52
N PHE A 222 -3.95 18.63 17.55
CA PHE A 222 -4.75 17.59 16.90
C PHE A 222 -3.91 16.35 16.63
N ILE A 223 -4.44 15.14 16.85
CA ILE A 223 -3.75 13.88 16.61
C ILE A 223 -4.51 13.07 15.56
N VAL A 224 -3.87 12.78 14.45
CA VAL A 224 -4.34 11.85 13.41
C VAL A 224 -3.63 10.51 13.59
N PHE A 225 -4.39 9.44 13.67
CA PHE A 225 -3.88 8.09 13.66
C PHE A 225 -4.06 7.49 12.27
N ILE A 226 -2.98 7.07 11.65
CA ILE A 226 -2.92 6.49 10.31
C ILE A 226 -2.62 5.02 10.51
N LEU A 227 -3.60 4.15 10.29
CA LEU A 227 -3.52 2.74 10.63
C LEU A 227 -3.74 1.88 9.39
N HIS A 228 -2.72 1.07 9.04
CA HIS A 228 -2.94 0.02 8.06
C HIS A 228 -3.58 -1.20 8.71
N ASP A 229 -4.88 -1.10 8.94
CA ASP A 229 -5.80 -2.13 9.42
C ASP A 229 -7.22 -1.60 9.22
N GLY A 230 -8.20 -2.47 9.04
CA GLY A 230 -9.58 -2.05 8.78
C GLY A 230 -10.62 -3.10 9.14
N GLY A 231 -11.86 -2.66 9.21
CA GLY A 231 -13.00 -3.52 9.51
C GLY A 231 -13.35 -4.46 8.37
N SER A 232 -13.53 -5.73 8.65
CA SER A 232 -13.92 -6.75 7.66
C SER A 232 -15.39 -6.69 7.21
N SER A 233 -16.23 -5.88 7.85
CA SER A 233 -17.68 -5.81 7.58
C SER A 233 -18.25 -4.40 7.38
N GLY A 234 -17.40 -3.41 7.22
CA GLY A 234 -17.77 -2.08 6.74
C GLY A 234 -18.76 -1.26 7.57
N HIS A 235 -19.08 -1.60 8.78
CA HIS A 235 -20.04 -0.84 9.59
C HIS A 235 -19.79 -1.00 11.07
N GLY A 236 -19.21 -0.01 11.70
CA GLY A 236 -19.37 0.35 13.13
C GLY A 236 -19.50 -0.78 14.12
N SER A 237 -18.95 -1.92 13.82
CA SER A 237 -19.02 -3.07 14.66
C SER A 237 -17.68 -3.29 15.38
N SER A 238 -17.70 -4.14 16.38
CA SER A 238 -16.54 -4.62 17.12
C SER A 238 -15.39 -5.23 16.28
N ASN A 239 -15.47 -5.16 14.95
CA ASN A 239 -14.50 -5.72 14.02
C ASN A 239 -13.69 -4.65 13.29
N MET A 240 -13.86 -3.37 13.64
CA MET A 240 -13.05 -2.30 13.04
C MET A 240 -11.68 -2.27 13.71
N ALA A 241 -10.64 -2.27 12.90
CA ALA A 241 -9.23 -2.12 13.21
C ALA A 241 -8.82 -2.52 14.63
N GLY A 242 -9.30 -3.68 15.05
CA GLY A 242 -9.04 -4.23 16.37
C GLY A 242 -9.68 -3.47 17.54
N SER A 243 -9.69 -4.12 18.70
CA SER A 243 -10.28 -3.58 19.93
C SER A 243 -9.52 -2.39 20.53
N TYR A 244 -8.31 -2.08 20.05
CA TYR A 244 -7.50 -0.98 20.57
C TYR A 244 -8.01 0.40 20.13
N ASN A 245 -8.70 0.52 19.01
CA ASN A 245 -9.20 1.80 18.54
C ASN A 245 -10.12 2.51 19.52
N ILE A 246 -11.06 1.79 20.11
CA ILE A 246 -12.01 2.38 21.09
C ILE A 246 -11.26 3.01 22.27
N SER A 247 -10.19 2.37 22.75
CA SER A 247 -9.44 2.91 23.87
C SER A 247 -8.55 4.11 23.51
N LEU A 248 -8.17 4.24 22.24
CA LEU A 248 -7.39 5.38 21.74
C LEU A 248 -8.26 6.63 21.55
N SER A 249 -9.51 6.45 21.17
CA SER A 249 -10.47 7.53 21.00
C SER A 249 -10.84 8.27 22.30
N ASP A 250 -10.49 7.70 23.47
CA ASP A 250 -10.68 8.37 24.76
C ASP A 250 -9.55 9.39 25.02
N GLY A 251 -9.48 10.40 24.16
CA GLY A 251 -8.60 11.57 24.29
C GLY A 251 -7.18 11.38 23.79
N TYR A 252 -6.84 10.25 23.15
CA TYR A 252 -5.50 10.04 22.58
C TYR A 252 -5.45 10.38 21.10
N VAL A 253 -6.46 10.02 20.32
CA VAL A 253 -6.54 10.34 18.88
C VAL A 253 -7.84 11.08 18.57
N ASP A 254 -7.84 11.94 17.57
CA ASP A 254 -8.97 12.80 17.21
C ASP A 254 -9.57 12.44 15.85
N LEU A 255 -8.80 11.73 15.00
CA LEU A 255 -9.19 11.27 13.68
C LEU A 255 -8.41 10.00 13.34
N VAL A 256 -9.03 9.04 12.66
CA VAL A 256 -8.38 7.78 12.24
C VAL A 256 -8.61 7.56 10.75
N PHE A 257 -7.51 7.38 10.00
CA PHE A 257 -7.55 6.86 8.65
C PHE A 257 -7.10 5.40 8.65
N GLU A 258 -7.89 4.54 8.01
CA GLU A 258 -7.70 3.09 8.00
C GLU A 258 -7.44 2.55 6.58
N GLY A 259 -6.98 1.27 6.46
CA GLY A 259 -6.66 0.62 5.20
C GLY A 259 -6.85 -0.90 5.26
N HIS A 260 -6.15 -1.66 4.39
CA HIS A 260 -6.04 -3.12 4.37
C HIS A 260 -7.31 -3.88 3.96
N SER A 261 -8.47 -3.52 4.47
CA SER A 261 -9.70 -4.31 4.25
C SER A 261 -10.40 -4.02 2.92
N HIS A 262 -9.96 -3.01 2.18
CA HIS A 262 -10.56 -2.54 0.92
C HIS A 262 -12.05 -2.21 1.05
N GLN A 263 -12.52 -1.85 2.24
CA GLN A 263 -13.92 -1.50 2.50
C GLN A 263 -14.10 0.02 2.48
N GLN A 264 -15.27 0.46 2.01
CA GLN A 264 -15.65 1.87 2.06
C GLN A 264 -16.53 2.12 3.28
N TYR A 265 -16.09 2.97 4.19
CA TYR A 265 -16.89 3.39 5.33
C TYR A 265 -16.42 4.70 5.96
N ILE A 266 -17.39 5.37 6.59
CA ILE A 266 -17.17 6.38 7.60
C ILE A 266 -17.91 5.90 8.86
N TYR A 267 -17.18 5.84 9.96
CA TYR A 267 -17.72 5.40 11.22
C TYR A 267 -17.32 6.38 12.33
N LYS A 268 -18.27 6.73 13.21
CA LYS A 268 -17.95 7.45 14.45
C LYS A 268 -18.11 6.48 15.61
N ASP A 269 -17.05 6.33 16.38
CA ASP A 269 -17.05 5.46 17.55
C ASP A 269 -17.85 6.05 18.73
N SER A 270 -17.85 5.35 19.87
CA SER A 270 -18.59 5.77 21.07
C SER A 270 -18.09 7.08 21.69
N PHE A 271 -16.91 7.55 21.35
CA PHE A 271 -16.33 8.82 21.77
C PHE A 271 -16.53 9.93 20.73
N GLY A 272 -17.06 9.58 19.56
CA GLY A 272 -17.35 10.51 18.48
C GLY A 272 -16.17 10.75 17.55
N VAL A 273 -15.07 10.01 17.70
CA VAL A 273 -13.92 10.06 16.80
C VAL A 273 -14.29 9.39 15.46
N PRO A 274 -14.09 10.07 14.33
CA PRO A 274 -14.35 9.48 13.04
C PRO A 274 -13.21 8.55 12.61
N HIS A 275 -13.61 7.43 12.01
CA HIS A 275 -12.76 6.47 11.33
C HIS A 275 -13.17 6.41 9.86
N LEU A 276 -12.22 6.52 8.94
CA LEU A 276 -12.46 6.56 7.52
C LEU A 276 -11.57 5.54 6.80
N GLN A 277 -12.16 4.80 5.87
CA GLN A 277 -11.44 4.01 4.87
C GLN A 277 -12.17 4.17 3.55
N ASN A 278 -11.46 4.46 2.49
CA ASN A 278 -12.01 4.51 1.16
C ASN A 278 -11.40 3.42 0.29
N GLY A 279 -12.19 2.39 0.04
CA GLY A 279 -11.91 1.35 -0.94
C GLY A 279 -10.48 0.82 -0.95
N GLY A 280 -10.07 0.38 -2.07
CA GLY A 280 -8.77 -0.12 -2.43
C GLY A 280 -8.70 -0.24 -3.92
N ASP A 281 -7.92 -1.16 -4.44
CA ASP A 281 -7.63 -1.36 -5.86
C ASP A 281 -8.85 -1.52 -6.79
N ASN A 282 -10.05 -1.68 -6.27
CA ASN A 282 -11.27 -1.85 -7.06
C ASN A 282 -12.16 -0.61 -7.16
N THR A 283 -11.94 0.39 -6.33
CA THR A 283 -12.89 1.52 -6.22
C THR A 283 -12.26 2.88 -6.49
N GLY A 284 -10.94 2.98 -6.35
CA GLY A 284 -10.25 4.27 -6.40
C GLY A 284 -10.75 5.24 -5.32
N GLY A 285 -10.27 6.47 -5.37
CA GLY A 285 -10.73 7.54 -4.48
C GLY A 285 -9.91 7.69 -3.21
N LEU A 286 -10.41 8.53 -2.31
CA LEU A 286 -9.72 8.88 -1.07
C LEU A 286 -10.70 9.22 0.04
N SER A 287 -10.24 9.08 1.28
CA SER A 287 -10.93 9.58 2.47
C SER A 287 -10.62 11.06 2.65
N HIS A 288 -11.64 11.85 2.99
CA HIS A 288 -11.52 13.29 3.25
C HIS A 288 -12.07 13.65 4.62
N ALA A 289 -11.38 14.56 5.32
CA ALA A 289 -11.87 15.16 6.55
C ALA A 289 -11.51 16.64 6.62
N GLU A 290 -12.53 17.51 6.75
CA GLU A 290 -12.34 18.92 7.03
C GLU A 290 -12.32 19.16 8.54
N VAL A 291 -11.24 19.73 9.03
CA VAL A 291 -11.04 20.01 10.46
C VAL A 291 -10.85 21.50 10.67
N SER A 292 -11.67 22.12 11.52
CA SER A 292 -11.44 23.49 11.97
C SER A 292 -10.77 23.53 13.33
N ILE A 293 -9.77 24.38 13.46
CA ILE A 293 -9.02 24.54 14.70
C ILE A 293 -8.98 26.03 15.04
N HIS A 294 -9.42 26.36 16.25
CA HIS A 294 -9.42 27.72 16.71
C HIS A 294 -8.06 28.09 17.34
N ALA A 295 -7.27 28.92 16.67
CA ALA A 295 -5.88 29.21 16.98
C ALA A 295 -5.64 29.85 18.36
N ILE A 296 -6.67 30.43 19.00
CA ILE A 296 -6.54 31.07 20.32
C ILE A 296 -6.84 30.12 21.47
N ASN A 297 -7.93 29.34 21.34
CA ASN A 297 -8.42 28.51 22.45
C ASN A 297 -8.17 27.00 22.24
N GLY A 298 -7.61 26.60 21.09
CA GLY A 298 -7.32 25.21 20.74
C GLY A 298 -8.53 24.34 20.52
N THR A 299 -9.75 24.93 20.37
CA THR A 299 -10.93 24.14 20.09
C THR A 299 -10.83 23.52 18.69
N VAL A 300 -10.93 22.19 18.65
CA VAL A 300 -10.89 21.40 17.42
C VAL A 300 -12.30 20.89 17.11
N THR A 301 -12.68 20.96 15.84
CA THR A 301 -13.95 20.42 15.35
C THR A 301 -13.73 19.73 14.01
N VAL A 302 -13.99 18.43 13.94
CA VAL A 302 -14.13 17.74 12.65
C VAL A 302 -15.48 18.16 12.07
N ARG A 303 -15.44 18.99 11.03
CA ARG A 303 -16.62 19.66 10.44
C ARG A 303 -17.33 18.73 9.47
N GLU A 304 -16.53 18.07 8.62
CA GLU A 304 -17.02 17.20 7.58
C GLU A 304 -16.12 15.97 7.47
N THR A 305 -16.70 14.85 7.10
CA THR A 305 -16.00 13.63 6.73
C THR A 305 -16.69 13.04 5.52
N ASP A 306 -15.93 12.72 4.48
CA ASP A 306 -16.46 12.25 3.21
C ASP A 306 -15.57 11.18 2.56
N LEU A 307 -16.11 10.42 1.61
CA LEU A 307 -15.40 9.54 0.74
C LEU A 307 -15.45 10.10 -0.68
N VAL A 308 -14.35 10.67 -1.13
CA VAL A 308 -14.20 11.15 -2.49
C VAL A 308 -14.06 9.93 -3.40
N THR A 309 -15.08 9.66 -4.18
CA THR A 309 -15.11 8.51 -5.11
C THR A 309 -14.64 8.93 -6.51
N VAL A 310 -14.39 7.95 -7.37
CA VAL A 310 -13.98 8.16 -8.77
C VAL A 310 -14.91 9.15 -9.50
N ASP A 311 -16.21 9.10 -9.23
CA ASP A 311 -17.19 10.02 -9.87
C ASP A 311 -16.87 11.51 -9.65
N ALA A 312 -16.11 11.84 -8.59
CA ALA A 312 -15.73 13.21 -8.29
C ALA A 312 -14.63 13.77 -9.22
N TYR A 313 -13.85 12.89 -9.85
CA TYR A 313 -12.70 13.29 -10.67
C TYR A 313 -12.61 12.63 -12.05
N ALA A 314 -13.39 11.59 -12.35
CA ALA A 314 -13.34 10.83 -13.61
C ALA A 314 -13.55 11.65 -14.90
N GLU A 315 -14.08 12.87 -14.81
CA GLU A 315 -14.26 13.77 -15.96
C GLU A 315 -13.16 14.85 -16.05
N LEU A 316 -12.17 14.81 -15.15
CA LEU A 316 -11.04 15.74 -15.19
C LEU A 316 -10.06 15.33 -16.29
N GLU A 317 -9.21 16.27 -16.70
CA GLU A 317 -8.14 15.98 -17.66
C GLU A 317 -6.98 15.25 -16.97
N ASP A 318 -6.28 14.41 -17.72
CA ASP A 318 -5.08 13.70 -17.25
C ASP A 318 -4.00 14.69 -16.79
N SER A 319 -3.28 14.36 -15.74
CA SER A 319 -2.23 15.22 -15.24
C SER A 319 -0.90 14.99 -16.01
N PRO A 320 -0.27 16.07 -16.46
CA PRO A 320 1.07 15.97 -17.07
C PRO A 320 2.13 15.42 -16.11
N VAL A 321 1.90 15.46 -14.80
CA VAL A 321 2.80 14.89 -13.78
C VAL A 321 2.93 13.38 -13.97
N VAL A 322 1.81 12.68 -14.19
CA VAL A 322 1.80 11.23 -14.38
C VAL A 322 2.49 10.87 -15.69
N GLU A 323 2.20 11.60 -16.78
CA GLU A 323 2.87 11.40 -18.07
C GLU A 323 4.40 11.57 -17.97
N ASP A 324 4.86 12.58 -17.24
CA ASP A 324 6.30 12.83 -17.05
C ASP A 324 6.97 11.77 -16.15
N LEU A 325 6.26 11.22 -15.17
CA LEU A 325 6.71 10.10 -14.35
C LEU A 325 6.87 8.83 -15.19
N LEU A 326 5.87 8.47 -15.98
CA LEU A 326 5.93 7.32 -16.87
C LEU A 326 7.09 7.43 -17.86
N LYS A 327 7.35 8.63 -18.42
CA LYS A 327 8.53 8.87 -19.28
C LYS A 327 9.85 8.72 -18.54
N ARG A 328 9.90 9.09 -17.26
CA ARG A 328 11.11 8.92 -16.43
C ARG A 328 11.46 7.46 -16.21
N TYR A 329 10.47 6.61 -16.06
CA TYR A 329 10.58 5.18 -15.79
C TYR A 329 10.40 4.29 -17.03
N ASP A 330 10.36 4.85 -18.25
CA ASP A 330 10.04 4.15 -19.50
C ASP A 330 10.86 2.87 -19.73
N LYS A 331 12.13 2.88 -19.32
CA LYS A 331 13.04 1.73 -19.50
C LYS A 331 12.76 0.61 -18.50
N GLU A 332 12.41 0.98 -17.25
CA GLU A 332 12.12 0.03 -16.21
C GLU A 332 10.76 -0.66 -16.47
N ILE A 333 9.77 0.10 -16.95
CA ILE A 333 8.42 -0.41 -17.22
C ILE A 333 8.26 -1.02 -18.63
N ALA A 334 9.18 -0.79 -19.58
CA ALA A 334 9.08 -1.31 -20.92
C ALA A 334 8.81 -2.81 -21.04
N PRO A 335 9.33 -3.70 -20.15
CA PRO A 335 8.98 -5.11 -20.21
C PRO A 335 7.49 -5.40 -19.96
N ALA A 336 6.75 -4.53 -19.25
CA ALA A 336 5.33 -4.72 -18.99
C ALA A 336 4.51 -4.82 -20.29
N VAL A 337 4.83 -4.02 -21.29
CA VAL A 337 4.11 -3.99 -22.56
C VAL A 337 4.57 -5.07 -23.55
N ALA A 338 5.52 -5.94 -23.16
CA ALA A 338 5.98 -7.03 -24.02
C ALA A 338 4.88 -8.07 -24.23
N VAL A 339 4.46 -8.25 -25.49
CA VAL A 339 3.43 -9.23 -25.85
C VAL A 339 3.97 -10.64 -25.68
N VAL A 340 3.28 -11.45 -24.90
CA VAL A 340 3.60 -12.87 -24.68
C VAL A 340 2.72 -13.80 -25.50
N GLY A 341 1.58 -13.35 -25.99
CA GLY A 341 0.71 -14.14 -26.87
C GLY A 341 -0.60 -13.46 -27.21
N ASP A 342 -1.46 -14.17 -27.92
CA ASP A 342 -2.81 -13.73 -28.30
C ASP A 342 -3.79 -14.89 -28.03
N LEU A 343 -4.77 -14.65 -27.19
CA LEU A 343 -5.72 -15.69 -26.75
C LEU A 343 -7.00 -15.67 -27.60
N GLU A 344 -7.38 -16.84 -28.13
CA GLU A 344 -8.64 -17.01 -28.88
C GLU A 344 -9.90 -16.81 -28.00
N LYS A 345 -9.78 -17.01 -26.68
CA LYS A 345 -10.85 -16.86 -25.68
C LYS A 345 -10.30 -16.41 -24.33
N SER A 346 -11.15 -15.78 -23.53
CA SER A 346 -10.79 -15.44 -22.14
C SER A 346 -10.59 -16.70 -21.30
N VAL A 347 -9.62 -16.63 -20.37
CA VAL A 347 -9.27 -17.72 -19.45
C VAL A 347 -9.64 -17.32 -18.02
N PRO A 348 -10.58 -18.01 -17.37
CA PRO A 348 -11.01 -17.69 -16.01
C PRO A 348 -9.93 -17.99 -14.96
N GLY A 349 -9.99 -17.31 -13.82
CA GLY A 349 -8.98 -17.39 -12.76
C GLY A 349 -8.73 -18.80 -12.23
N ASP A 350 -9.77 -19.59 -12.03
CA ASP A 350 -9.60 -20.98 -11.56
C ASP A 350 -8.82 -21.86 -12.55
N ALA A 351 -9.03 -21.62 -13.85
CA ALA A 351 -8.25 -22.32 -14.88
C ALA A 351 -6.78 -21.85 -14.90
N LEU A 352 -6.53 -20.56 -14.62
CA LEU A 352 -5.17 -20.04 -14.49
C LEU A 352 -4.47 -20.58 -13.23
N ARG A 353 -5.16 -20.64 -12.10
CA ARG A 353 -4.64 -21.23 -10.86
C ARG A 353 -4.28 -22.69 -11.05
N GLN A 354 -5.16 -23.45 -11.68
CA GLN A 354 -4.88 -24.86 -12.00
C GLN A 354 -3.68 -25.00 -12.94
N LEU A 355 -3.59 -24.16 -13.97
CA LEU A 355 -2.45 -24.17 -14.88
C LEU A 355 -1.14 -23.84 -14.16
N VAL A 356 -1.14 -22.89 -13.23
CA VAL A 356 0.06 -22.60 -12.41
C VAL A 356 0.46 -23.83 -11.57
N ALA A 357 -0.50 -24.54 -10.98
CA ALA A 357 -0.21 -25.77 -10.26
C ALA A 357 0.37 -26.86 -11.16
N ASP A 358 -0.17 -26.99 -12.39
CA ASP A 358 0.36 -27.92 -13.40
C ASP A 358 1.80 -27.54 -13.81
N LEU A 359 2.06 -26.25 -13.99
CA LEU A 359 3.39 -25.75 -14.32
C LEU A 359 4.40 -25.97 -13.17
N TYR A 360 3.99 -25.77 -11.92
CA TYR A 360 4.83 -26.08 -10.75
C TYR A 360 5.21 -27.56 -10.71
N TYR A 361 4.27 -28.45 -10.98
CA TYR A 361 4.52 -29.89 -11.04
C TYR A 361 5.49 -30.24 -12.18
N MET A 362 5.21 -29.75 -13.39
CA MET A 362 6.04 -30.00 -14.57
C MET A 362 7.48 -29.48 -14.38
N GLU A 363 7.61 -28.27 -13.85
CA GLU A 363 8.91 -27.66 -13.61
C GLU A 363 9.67 -28.36 -12.49
N GLY A 364 8.97 -28.79 -11.46
CA GLY A 364 9.52 -29.65 -10.42
C GLY A 364 10.05 -30.97 -10.95
N LEU A 365 9.31 -31.65 -11.80
CA LEU A 365 9.77 -32.88 -12.48
C LEU A 365 10.99 -32.61 -13.35
N ARG A 366 11.03 -31.49 -14.05
CA ARG A 366 12.19 -31.10 -14.90
C ARG A 366 13.45 -30.91 -14.06
N LYS A 367 13.33 -30.20 -12.92
CA LYS A 367 14.48 -29.85 -12.09
C LYS A 367 14.91 -30.95 -11.14
N TRP A 368 13.97 -31.58 -10.45
CA TRP A 368 14.24 -32.49 -9.34
C TRP A 368 13.77 -33.94 -9.57
N GLY A 369 13.01 -34.22 -10.62
CA GLY A 369 12.40 -35.54 -10.88
C GLY A 369 13.39 -36.68 -11.14
N THR A 370 14.70 -36.36 -11.36
CA THR A 370 15.76 -37.38 -11.45
C THR A 370 16.15 -37.93 -10.09
N ASP A 371 16.12 -37.08 -9.05
CA ASP A 371 16.63 -37.38 -7.72
C ASP A 371 15.50 -37.64 -6.71
N TYR A 372 14.29 -37.15 -6.98
CA TYR A 372 13.13 -37.23 -6.09
C TYR A 372 11.90 -37.71 -6.86
N ASP A 373 11.13 -38.58 -6.23
CA ASP A 373 9.84 -39.05 -6.73
C ASP A 373 8.75 -38.06 -6.30
N ILE A 374 8.47 -37.06 -7.17
CA ILE A 374 7.59 -35.92 -6.85
C ILE A 374 6.13 -36.36 -6.95
N ALA A 375 5.42 -36.31 -5.82
CA ALA A 375 4.03 -36.75 -5.71
C ALA A 375 3.04 -35.71 -6.23
N LEU A 376 3.29 -34.43 -5.99
CA LEU A 376 2.45 -33.32 -6.48
C LEU A 376 3.20 -32.00 -6.62
N GLY A 377 2.63 -31.11 -7.43
CA GLY A 377 2.97 -29.70 -7.51
C GLY A 377 1.73 -28.84 -7.24
N GLY A 378 1.93 -27.60 -6.79
CA GLY A 378 0.85 -26.65 -6.53
C GLY A 378 0.86 -26.10 -5.10
N GLY A 379 -0.27 -25.62 -4.63
CA GLY A 379 -0.39 -25.02 -3.31
C GLY A 379 -1.48 -23.95 -3.26
N PHE A 380 -1.27 -22.95 -2.41
CA PHE A 380 -2.12 -21.76 -2.34
C PHE A 380 -1.77 -20.83 -3.50
N VAL A 381 -2.50 -20.97 -4.63
CA VAL A 381 -2.29 -20.16 -5.81
C VAL A 381 -3.20 -18.92 -5.75
N SER A 382 -2.61 -17.81 -5.28
CA SER A 382 -3.30 -16.51 -5.26
C SER A 382 -3.29 -15.88 -6.65
N ILE A 383 -4.41 -15.27 -7.03
CA ILE A 383 -4.55 -14.46 -8.24
C ILE A 383 -5.15 -13.12 -7.86
N ARG A 384 -4.57 -12.03 -8.39
CA ARG A 384 -5.05 -10.67 -8.16
C ARG A 384 -6.03 -10.22 -9.25
N ASN A 385 -6.58 -9.04 -9.11
CA ASN A 385 -7.45 -8.44 -10.11
C ASN A 385 -6.74 -8.28 -11.46
N PRO A 386 -7.49 -8.43 -12.59
CA PRO A 386 -8.93 -8.66 -12.67
C PRO A 386 -9.37 -10.11 -12.42
N GLY A 387 -8.45 -11.04 -12.09
CA GLY A 387 -8.77 -12.43 -11.79
C GLY A 387 -9.04 -13.33 -13.00
N TYR A 388 -8.73 -12.88 -14.19
CA TYR A 388 -8.83 -13.64 -15.44
C TYR A 388 -7.92 -13.03 -16.52
N LEU A 389 -7.57 -13.81 -17.56
CA LEU A 389 -6.98 -13.26 -18.78
C LEU A 389 -8.06 -13.01 -19.83
N ALA A 390 -8.10 -11.80 -20.38
CA ALA A 390 -9.03 -11.46 -21.45
C ALA A 390 -8.65 -12.14 -22.77
N LYS A 391 -9.63 -12.31 -23.65
CA LYS A 391 -9.39 -12.67 -25.07
C LYS A 391 -8.61 -11.53 -25.75
N GLY A 392 -7.65 -11.87 -26.59
CA GLY A 392 -6.83 -10.93 -27.37
C GLY A 392 -5.37 -11.00 -26.96
N GLU A 393 -4.67 -9.94 -27.23
CA GLU A 393 -3.26 -9.77 -26.89
C GLU A 393 -3.06 -9.83 -25.37
N VAL A 394 -2.04 -10.59 -24.95
CA VAL A 394 -1.63 -10.71 -23.55
C VAL A 394 -0.20 -10.21 -23.43
N THR A 395 0.01 -9.31 -22.52
CA THR A 395 1.33 -8.75 -22.20
C THR A 395 1.94 -9.40 -20.96
N TYR A 396 3.23 -9.23 -20.76
CA TYR A 396 3.88 -9.64 -19.50
C TYR A 396 3.31 -8.87 -18.30
N GLY A 397 2.91 -7.61 -18.51
CA GLY A 397 2.24 -6.79 -17.49
C GLY A 397 0.94 -7.42 -16.99
N ASP A 398 0.10 -7.94 -17.90
CA ASP A 398 -1.13 -8.64 -17.51
C ASP A 398 -0.84 -9.84 -16.60
N LEU A 399 0.23 -10.59 -16.88
CA LEU A 399 0.64 -11.72 -16.03
C LEU A 399 1.24 -11.26 -14.70
N LEU A 400 1.99 -10.16 -14.70
CA LEU A 400 2.57 -9.58 -13.50
C LEU A 400 1.49 -9.01 -12.56
N GLU A 401 0.43 -8.42 -13.09
CA GLU A 401 -0.72 -7.98 -12.28
C GLU A 401 -1.50 -9.14 -11.66
N LEU A 402 -1.68 -10.21 -12.41
CA LEU A 402 -2.40 -11.41 -11.91
C LEU A 402 -1.57 -12.19 -10.88
N PHE A 403 -0.26 -12.30 -11.07
CA PHE A 403 0.67 -13.05 -10.22
C PHE A 403 1.87 -12.18 -9.83
N PRO A 404 1.65 -11.16 -8.98
CA PRO A 404 2.67 -10.12 -8.72
C PRO A 404 3.79 -10.58 -7.77
N PHE A 405 3.60 -11.70 -7.06
CA PHE A 405 4.52 -12.14 -6.02
C PHE A 405 5.77 -12.82 -6.60
N ASP A 406 6.92 -12.51 -6.00
CA ASP A 406 8.20 -13.11 -6.31
C ASP A 406 8.42 -14.41 -5.51
N ASN A 407 7.41 -15.28 -5.50
CA ASN A 407 7.46 -16.56 -4.81
C ASN A 407 8.28 -17.58 -5.61
N GLU A 408 9.43 -18.00 -5.07
CA GLU A 408 10.26 -19.04 -5.70
C GLU A 408 9.63 -20.43 -5.58
N LEU A 409 9.94 -21.33 -6.54
CA LEU A 409 9.61 -22.74 -6.37
C LEU A 409 10.51 -23.41 -5.32
N VAL A 410 9.90 -24.25 -4.51
CA VAL A 410 10.54 -24.95 -3.41
C VAL A 410 10.18 -26.44 -3.47
N LEU A 411 11.21 -27.28 -3.44
CA LEU A 411 11.06 -28.71 -3.20
C LEU A 411 10.95 -28.95 -1.70
N CYS A 412 9.87 -29.57 -1.29
CA CYS A 412 9.58 -29.86 0.11
C CYS A 412 9.32 -31.35 0.34
N SER A 413 9.51 -31.79 1.59
CA SER A 413 9.05 -33.09 2.06
C SER A 413 7.91 -32.94 3.06
N ILE A 414 6.99 -33.92 3.05
CA ILE A 414 5.82 -33.97 3.92
C ILE A 414 5.47 -35.42 4.26
N ARG A 415 4.94 -35.70 5.47
CA ARG A 415 4.41 -37.00 5.81
C ARG A 415 3.06 -37.26 5.14
N GLY A 416 2.76 -38.49 4.78
CA GLY A 416 1.53 -38.84 4.05
C GLY A 416 0.25 -38.42 4.77
N ARG A 417 0.17 -38.55 6.12
CA ARG A 417 -1.00 -38.05 6.87
C ARG A 417 -1.19 -36.54 6.77
N ASP A 418 -0.08 -35.80 6.74
CA ASP A 418 -0.09 -34.35 6.66
C ASP A 418 -0.35 -33.89 5.22
N LEU A 419 0.12 -34.64 4.23
CA LEU A 419 -0.15 -34.42 2.81
C LEU A 419 -1.64 -34.55 2.51
N ASN A 420 -2.30 -35.63 3.01
CA ASN A 420 -3.74 -35.81 2.86
C ASN A 420 -4.49 -34.60 3.45
N GLN A 421 -4.20 -34.26 4.71
CA GLN A 421 -4.88 -33.17 5.40
C GLN A 421 -4.69 -31.80 4.74
N ARG A 422 -3.51 -31.57 4.17
CA ARG A 422 -3.16 -30.27 3.62
C ARG A 422 -3.66 -30.07 2.19
N PHE A 423 -3.52 -31.07 1.34
CA PHE A 423 -3.70 -30.94 -0.09
C PHE A 423 -4.85 -31.77 -0.65
N LEU A 424 -5.21 -32.92 -0.07
CA LEU A 424 -6.14 -33.87 -0.68
C LEU A 424 -7.50 -33.94 0.01
N ASP A 425 -7.58 -33.79 1.33
CA ASP A 425 -8.83 -33.94 2.11
C ASP A 425 -9.53 -32.58 2.38
N GLY A 426 -8.92 -31.47 1.95
CA GLY A 426 -9.33 -30.13 2.37
C GLY A 426 -10.46 -29.53 1.53
N ASP A 427 -11.39 -28.89 2.22
CA ASP A 427 -12.38 -27.94 1.68
C ASP A 427 -11.72 -26.58 1.36
N ASN A 428 -10.52 -26.62 0.80
CA ASN A 428 -9.67 -25.45 0.58
C ASN A 428 -9.80 -24.96 -0.87
N SER A 429 -10.79 -24.11 -1.12
CA SER A 429 -11.10 -23.55 -2.45
C SER A 429 -9.95 -22.79 -3.12
N ASN A 430 -8.89 -22.41 -2.36
CA ASN A 430 -7.74 -21.70 -2.87
C ASN A 430 -6.49 -22.57 -3.09
N TYR A 431 -6.57 -23.87 -2.79
CA TYR A 431 -5.50 -24.81 -3.08
C TYR A 431 -5.74 -25.48 -4.43
N PHE A 432 -4.78 -25.34 -5.31
CA PHE A 432 -4.74 -25.97 -6.62
C PHE A 432 -3.54 -26.90 -6.68
N ILE A 433 -3.75 -28.11 -7.16
CA ILE A 433 -2.71 -29.12 -7.23
C ILE A 433 -2.74 -29.85 -8.57
N CYS A 434 -1.56 -30.26 -9.03
CA CYS A 434 -1.34 -31.30 -10.02
C CYS A 434 -0.60 -32.45 -9.38
N CYS A 435 -1.03 -33.68 -9.57
CA CYS A 435 -0.44 -34.83 -8.89
C CYS A 435 -0.31 -36.06 -9.80
N ASP A 436 0.64 -36.92 -9.44
CA ASP A 436 0.68 -38.28 -9.97
C ASP A 436 -0.33 -39.16 -9.21
N GLU A 437 -1.41 -39.50 -9.87
CA GLU A 437 -2.48 -40.36 -9.30
C GLU A 437 -1.95 -41.72 -8.82
N SER A 438 -0.88 -42.25 -9.41
CA SER A 438 -0.26 -43.49 -8.96
C SER A 438 0.35 -43.42 -7.57
N GLN A 439 0.82 -42.23 -7.18
CA GLN A 439 1.39 -41.97 -5.87
C GLN A 439 0.35 -41.49 -4.86
N THR A 440 -0.66 -40.73 -5.30
CA THR A 440 -1.63 -40.08 -4.41
C THR A 440 -2.87 -40.95 -4.14
N ASN A 441 -3.15 -41.96 -4.93
CA ASN A 441 -4.29 -42.90 -4.70
C ASN A 441 -4.12 -43.83 -3.48
N HIS A 442 -2.88 -44.05 -2.99
CA HIS A 442 -2.59 -44.89 -1.83
C HIS A 442 -1.53 -44.28 -0.94
N ILE A 443 -1.89 -43.23 -0.19
CA ILE A 443 -0.95 -42.54 0.70
C ILE A 443 -0.79 -43.30 1.99
N GLU A 444 0.44 -43.70 2.29
CA GLU A 444 0.84 -44.28 3.56
C GLU A 444 1.13 -43.16 4.58
N ASN A 445 0.41 -43.18 5.70
CA ASN A 445 0.43 -42.11 6.70
C ASN A 445 1.84 -41.71 7.21
N ASP A 446 2.73 -42.68 7.37
CA ASP A 446 4.05 -42.48 7.91
C ASP A 446 5.17 -42.37 6.85
N ALA A 447 4.84 -42.59 5.58
CA ALA A 447 5.78 -42.41 4.48
C ALA A 447 6.06 -40.91 4.23
N ILE A 448 7.22 -40.63 3.66
CA ILE A 448 7.61 -39.28 3.23
C ILE A 448 7.33 -39.14 1.75
N TYR A 449 6.68 -38.03 1.39
CA TYR A 449 6.38 -37.64 0.03
C TYR A 449 7.09 -36.33 -0.32
N TYR A 450 7.43 -36.14 -1.58
CA TYR A 450 8.05 -34.93 -2.08
C TYR A 450 7.04 -34.14 -2.88
N VAL A 451 6.99 -32.83 -2.60
CA VAL A 451 6.04 -31.90 -3.21
C VAL A 451 6.77 -30.64 -3.69
N VAL A 452 6.26 -30.04 -4.76
CA VAL A 452 6.79 -28.79 -5.29
C VAL A 452 5.76 -27.70 -5.10
N VAL A 453 6.08 -26.68 -4.33
CA VAL A 453 5.21 -25.57 -3.99
C VAL A 453 5.97 -24.25 -4.18
N ASP A 454 5.28 -23.12 -4.10
CA ASP A 454 5.97 -21.83 -3.99
C ASP A 454 6.43 -21.56 -2.54
N SER A 455 7.32 -20.57 -2.37
CA SER A 455 7.92 -20.24 -1.08
C SER A 455 6.89 -19.77 -0.05
N TYR A 456 5.83 -19.08 -0.46
CA TYR A 456 4.71 -18.73 0.42
C TYR A 456 3.97 -19.99 0.89
N SER A 457 3.58 -20.85 -0.04
CA SER A 457 2.90 -22.10 0.27
C SER A 457 3.76 -23.05 1.13
N SER A 458 5.09 -22.98 1.06
CA SER A 458 5.95 -23.84 1.89
C SER A 458 5.83 -23.54 3.38
N THR A 459 5.55 -22.29 3.73
CA THR A 459 5.49 -21.76 5.11
C THR A 459 4.08 -21.53 5.61
N TYR A 460 3.15 -21.20 4.72
CA TYR A 460 1.75 -20.90 5.04
C TYR A 460 0.90 -22.17 5.18
N GLY A 461 -0.01 -22.17 6.14
CA GLY A 461 -1.01 -23.22 6.32
C GLY A 461 -0.67 -24.26 7.40
N PRO A 462 -1.59 -25.18 7.66
CA PRO A 462 -1.41 -26.24 8.63
C PRO A 462 -0.34 -27.26 8.14
N ASN A 463 0.33 -27.91 9.09
CA ASN A 463 1.32 -28.95 8.78
C ASN A 463 2.48 -28.42 7.92
N ARG A 464 3.41 -27.70 8.55
CA ARG A 464 4.56 -27.11 7.86
C ARG A 464 5.29 -28.15 7.00
N LEU A 465 5.57 -27.75 5.77
CA LEU A 465 6.45 -28.50 4.89
C LEU A 465 7.89 -28.40 5.39
N THR A 466 8.69 -29.42 5.10
CA THR A 466 10.13 -29.34 5.34
C THR A 466 10.81 -29.04 4.02
N GLU A 467 11.33 -27.85 3.89
CA GLU A 467 12.08 -27.40 2.72
C GLU A 467 13.33 -28.26 2.54
N ILE A 468 13.61 -28.66 1.31
CA ILE A 468 14.78 -29.43 0.89
C ILE A 468 15.68 -28.56 0.03
N GLU A 469 15.12 -27.93 -0.99
CA GLU A 469 15.86 -27.12 -1.96
C GLU A 469 14.95 -26.06 -2.58
N ARG A 470 15.49 -24.87 -2.79
CA ARG A 470 14.86 -23.81 -3.59
C ARG A 470 15.30 -23.89 -5.04
N TYR A 471 14.46 -23.34 -5.92
CA TYR A 471 14.76 -23.30 -7.35
C TYR A 471 16.07 -22.52 -7.62
N GLY A 472 16.28 -21.42 -6.91
CA GLY A 472 17.53 -20.66 -6.90
C GLY A 472 17.73 -19.74 -8.11
N GLU A 473 16.70 -19.53 -8.90
CA GLU A 473 16.66 -18.61 -10.03
C GLU A 473 15.35 -17.83 -9.98
N ALA A 474 15.34 -16.56 -10.41
CA ALA A 474 14.14 -15.74 -10.52
C ALA A 474 13.27 -16.26 -11.67
N TYR A 475 12.43 -17.25 -11.39
CA TYR A 475 11.50 -17.87 -12.33
C TYR A 475 10.19 -18.17 -11.61
N TYR A 476 9.26 -17.24 -11.71
CA TYR A 476 8.05 -17.18 -10.94
C TYR A 476 6.84 -17.71 -11.72
N ALA A 477 5.67 -17.81 -11.09
CA ALA A 477 4.43 -18.27 -11.74
C ALA A 477 4.14 -17.54 -13.05
N ARG A 478 4.28 -16.21 -13.07
CA ARG A 478 4.08 -15.37 -14.25
C ARG A 478 5.05 -15.68 -15.39
N ASP A 479 6.31 -15.99 -15.06
CA ASP A 479 7.33 -16.33 -16.06
C ASP A 479 7.03 -17.67 -16.72
N MET A 480 6.63 -18.65 -15.91
CA MET A 480 6.18 -19.97 -16.40
C MET A 480 4.94 -19.86 -17.29
N LEU A 481 3.98 -18.99 -16.92
CA LEU A 481 2.81 -18.69 -17.74
C LEU A 481 3.20 -17.99 -19.05
N ALA A 482 4.10 -17.01 -19.00
CA ALA A 482 4.59 -16.32 -20.18
C ALA A 482 5.23 -17.31 -21.15
N ASP A 483 6.15 -18.15 -20.68
CA ASP A 483 6.79 -19.19 -21.49
C ASP A 483 5.76 -20.18 -22.07
N PHE A 484 4.77 -20.59 -21.27
CA PHE A 484 3.72 -21.49 -21.71
C PHE A 484 2.87 -20.89 -22.83
N ILE A 485 2.45 -19.64 -22.71
CA ILE A 485 1.67 -18.92 -23.72
C ILE A 485 2.49 -18.67 -24.99
N GLN A 486 3.74 -18.24 -24.88
CA GLN A 486 4.66 -18.03 -26.01
C GLN A 486 4.91 -19.31 -26.82
N ASN A 487 4.86 -20.48 -26.19
CA ASN A 487 4.98 -21.79 -26.81
C ASN A 487 3.64 -22.34 -27.37
N GLY A 488 2.60 -21.52 -27.43
CA GLY A 488 1.31 -21.86 -28.02
C GLY A 488 0.34 -22.56 -27.05
N GLY A 489 0.61 -22.51 -25.76
CA GLY A 489 -0.34 -22.94 -24.73
C GLY A 489 -1.55 -22.00 -24.63
N LEU A 490 -2.68 -22.51 -24.14
CA LEU A 490 -3.97 -21.82 -24.01
C LEU A 490 -4.75 -21.55 -25.32
N ASN A 491 -4.21 -21.86 -26.51
CA ASN A 491 -4.88 -21.76 -27.82
C ASN A 491 -5.34 -23.12 -28.36
#